data_3571549f076d50ca2ba0ca41b225ff62
#
_entry.id   3571549f076d50ca2ba0ca41b225ff62
#
_cell.length_a   1.000
_cell.length_b   1.000
_cell.length_c   1.000
_cell.angle_alpha   90.00
_cell.angle_beta   90.00
_cell.angle_gamma   90.00
#
_symmetry.space_group_name_H-M   'P 1'
#
loop_
_entity.id
_entity.type
_entity.pdbx_description
1 polymer ?
#
loop_
_entity_poly.entity_id
_entity_poly.type
_entity_poly.pdbx_seq_one_letter_code
_entity_poly.pdbx_strand_id
1 'polypeptide(L)'
;MDYAEQSLRLHEQWRGKIEITARAAVDSKQTLSLAYTPGVAKPCLEIQKDPSKSYELTRRWNLCAVITDGSAVLGLGDIGPEAGMPVMEGKCVLFKAFGGVDAFPLCVKTHDVDAFVRAVTLISDSFGGINLEDIAAPRCFEIERKLKQECQIPVFHDDQHGLSNALKVVGKNRETVKVVISGAGAAAVSIARLLLSAGFRNITMCDRKGAIYAGREDLNWIKEELAEVTNTEKIKGSLADLLVGADVFIGVSAPGLITKEMVRTMNKDAIIFACANPTPEIFPEEAIAGGACIVATGRSDYPNQINNVLAFPGIFR
;
A
#
# COMPACT_ATOMS: atom_id res chain seq x y z
N MET A 1 26.80 6.37 -1.67
CA MET A 1 26.25 6.87 -2.96
C MET A 1 24.96 7.61 -2.60
N ASP A 2 24.81 8.89 -3.00
CA ASP A 2 23.58 9.64 -2.71
C ASP A 2 22.53 9.29 -3.78
N TYR A 3 21.62 8.36 -3.41
CA TYR A 3 20.53 7.93 -4.27
C TYR A 3 19.51 9.04 -4.55
N ALA A 4 19.34 10.00 -3.64
CA ALA A 4 18.36 11.06 -3.80
C ALA A 4 18.78 12.02 -4.93
N GLU A 5 20.01 12.48 -4.91
CA GLU A 5 20.55 13.37 -5.93
C GLU A 5 20.65 12.68 -7.31
N GLN A 6 21.07 11.40 -7.31
CA GLN A 6 21.10 10.60 -8.54
C GLN A 6 19.68 10.40 -9.10
N SER A 7 18.70 10.13 -8.25
CA SER A 7 17.31 9.96 -8.66
C SER A 7 16.76 11.24 -9.30
N LEU A 8 17.03 12.41 -8.71
CA LEU A 8 16.59 13.69 -9.28
C LEU A 8 17.11 13.89 -10.72
N ARG A 9 18.42 13.67 -10.93
CA ARG A 9 19.02 13.77 -12.27
C ARG A 9 18.42 12.78 -13.27
N LEU A 10 18.13 11.56 -12.84
CA LEU A 10 17.50 10.56 -13.70
C LEU A 10 16.06 10.96 -14.06
N HIS A 11 15.29 11.51 -13.13
CA HIS A 11 13.93 12.01 -13.43
C HIS A 11 13.94 13.17 -14.45
N GLU A 12 14.93 14.05 -14.40
CA GLU A 12 15.14 15.08 -15.41
C GLU A 12 15.44 14.50 -16.79
N GLN A 13 16.24 13.42 -16.86
CA GLN A 13 16.58 12.74 -18.11
C GLN A 13 15.41 11.95 -18.68
N TRP A 14 14.70 11.20 -17.84
CA TRP A 14 13.54 10.38 -18.27
C TRP A 14 12.36 11.21 -18.71
N ARG A 15 12.14 12.39 -18.10
CA ARG A 15 10.98 13.26 -18.35
C ARG A 15 9.64 12.51 -18.13
N GLY A 16 9.60 11.61 -17.17
CA GLY A 16 8.56 10.64 -16.89
C GLY A 16 9.08 9.20 -16.97
N LYS A 17 8.54 8.30 -16.16
CA LYS A 17 8.97 6.90 -16.07
C LYS A 17 8.16 5.95 -16.95
N ILE A 18 7.06 6.43 -17.51
CA ILE A 18 6.15 5.62 -18.34
C ILE A 18 5.99 6.24 -19.72
N GLU A 19 5.73 5.38 -20.70
CA GLU A 19 5.43 5.74 -22.08
C GLU A 19 4.18 5.01 -22.55
N ILE A 20 3.36 5.65 -23.39
CA ILE A 20 2.22 5.01 -24.06
C ILE A 20 2.63 4.63 -25.47
N THR A 21 2.68 3.33 -25.73
CA THR A 21 3.07 2.78 -27.03
C THR A 21 1.86 2.21 -27.75
N ALA A 22 1.68 2.58 -29.04
CA ALA A 22 0.66 2.01 -29.90
C ALA A 22 0.95 0.53 -30.19
N ARG A 23 -0.06 -0.34 -30.07
CA ARG A 23 0.01 -1.77 -30.43
C ARG A 23 -0.40 -2.04 -31.87
N ALA A 24 -1.24 -1.17 -32.45
CA ALA A 24 -1.66 -1.26 -33.82
C ALA A 24 -0.73 -0.45 -34.72
N ALA A 25 -0.24 -1.04 -35.80
CA ALA A 25 0.49 -0.31 -36.82
C ALA A 25 -0.47 0.55 -37.66
N VAL A 26 -0.04 1.78 -37.98
CA VAL A 26 -0.78 2.70 -38.87
C VAL A 26 0.21 3.19 -39.94
N ASP A 27 0.62 2.29 -40.81
CA ASP A 27 1.65 2.49 -41.85
C ASP A 27 1.08 2.52 -43.28
N SER A 28 -0.19 2.28 -43.43
CA SER A 28 -0.91 2.29 -44.71
C SER A 28 -2.36 2.75 -44.58
N LYS A 29 -3.01 3.12 -45.68
CA LYS A 29 -4.45 3.42 -45.70
C LYS A 29 -5.29 2.25 -45.21
N GLN A 30 -4.89 1.02 -45.50
CA GLN A 30 -5.58 -0.18 -45.05
C GLN A 30 -5.50 -0.35 -43.54
N THR A 31 -4.29 -0.27 -42.93
CA THR A 31 -4.10 -0.39 -41.50
C THR A 31 -4.78 0.74 -40.75
N LEU A 32 -4.75 1.97 -41.27
CA LEU A 32 -5.51 3.10 -40.73
C LEU A 32 -7.02 2.83 -40.73
N SER A 33 -7.57 2.30 -41.86
CA SER A 33 -8.99 2.00 -41.98
C SER A 33 -9.44 0.88 -41.02
N LEU A 34 -8.56 -0.06 -40.70
CA LEU A 34 -8.82 -1.11 -39.71
C LEU A 34 -8.73 -0.61 -38.28
N ALA A 35 -7.69 0.20 -37.98
CA ALA A 35 -7.42 0.71 -36.62
C ALA A 35 -8.39 1.83 -36.23
N TYR A 36 -8.93 2.59 -37.19
CA TYR A 36 -9.81 3.72 -36.95
C TYR A 36 -11.04 3.67 -37.88
N THR A 37 -11.32 4.73 -38.62
CA THR A 37 -12.53 4.82 -39.50
C THR A 37 -12.25 4.21 -40.86
N PRO A 38 -13.15 3.31 -41.39
CA PRO A 38 -14.47 2.89 -40.87
C PRO A 38 -14.44 1.63 -39.96
N GLY A 39 -13.36 0.87 -39.92
CA GLY A 39 -13.27 -0.45 -39.28
C GLY A 39 -13.66 -0.46 -37.80
N VAL A 40 -13.28 0.57 -37.04
CA VAL A 40 -13.53 0.69 -35.59
C VAL A 40 -15.03 0.69 -35.22
N ALA A 41 -15.92 1.00 -36.14
CA ALA A 41 -17.37 0.97 -35.90
C ALA A 41 -17.87 -0.44 -35.51
N LYS A 42 -17.28 -1.50 -36.10
CA LYS A 42 -17.70 -2.87 -35.80
C LYS A 42 -17.42 -3.29 -34.35
N PRO A 43 -16.21 -3.19 -33.80
CA PRO A 43 -15.97 -3.46 -32.37
C PRO A 43 -16.80 -2.57 -31.43
N CYS A 44 -17.06 -1.29 -31.75
CA CYS A 44 -17.94 -0.45 -30.94
C CYS A 44 -19.36 -1.03 -30.85
N LEU A 45 -19.95 -1.48 -31.99
CA LEU A 45 -21.28 -2.09 -32.02
C LEU A 45 -21.33 -3.45 -31.30
N GLU A 46 -20.22 -4.20 -31.29
CA GLU A 46 -20.16 -5.47 -30.56
C GLU A 46 -20.13 -5.21 -29.04
N ILE A 47 -19.34 -4.21 -28.56
CA ILE A 47 -19.31 -3.80 -27.17
C ILE A 47 -20.64 -3.20 -26.72
N GLN A 48 -21.32 -2.42 -27.57
CA GLN A 48 -22.64 -1.87 -27.29
C GLN A 48 -23.68 -2.97 -27.02
N LYS A 49 -23.61 -4.08 -27.76
CA LYS A 49 -24.50 -5.24 -27.58
C LYS A 49 -24.15 -6.05 -26.33
N ASP A 50 -22.87 -6.17 -26.04
CA ASP A 50 -22.34 -6.95 -24.93
C ASP A 50 -21.13 -6.20 -24.30
N PRO A 51 -21.36 -5.42 -23.22
CA PRO A 51 -20.30 -4.64 -22.57
C PRO A 51 -19.12 -5.48 -22.09
N SER A 52 -19.28 -6.78 -21.82
CA SER A 52 -18.19 -7.67 -21.41
C SER A 52 -17.09 -7.78 -22.46
N LYS A 53 -17.43 -7.64 -23.75
CA LYS A 53 -16.49 -7.62 -24.86
C LYS A 53 -15.49 -6.46 -24.81
N SER A 54 -15.74 -5.44 -23.97
CA SER A 54 -14.75 -4.39 -23.75
C SER A 54 -13.41 -4.93 -23.20
N TYR A 55 -13.46 -6.02 -22.45
CA TYR A 55 -12.25 -6.71 -21.96
C TYR A 55 -11.54 -7.52 -23.06
N GLU A 56 -12.21 -7.89 -24.13
CA GLU A 56 -11.60 -8.62 -25.25
C GLU A 56 -11.09 -7.67 -26.34
N LEU A 57 -11.85 -6.60 -26.62
CA LEU A 57 -11.66 -5.74 -27.77
C LEU A 57 -10.92 -4.43 -27.47
N THR A 58 -10.65 -4.14 -26.21
CA THR A 58 -9.92 -2.92 -25.80
C THR A 58 -8.79 -3.25 -24.82
N ARG A 59 -7.96 -2.26 -24.47
CA ARG A 59 -6.89 -2.40 -23.48
C ARG A 59 -7.41 -2.56 -22.04
N ARG A 60 -8.70 -2.38 -21.80
CA ARG A 60 -9.36 -2.49 -20.50
C ARG A 60 -8.98 -3.77 -19.75
N TRP A 61 -8.82 -4.91 -20.44
CA TRP A 61 -8.49 -6.21 -19.83
C TRP A 61 -7.18 -6.24 -19.03
N ASN A 62 -6.24 -5.33 -19.31
CA ASN A 62 -4.92 -5.31 -18.66
C ASN A 62 -4.45 -3.88 -18.34
N LEU A 63 -5.38 -2.97 -18.05
CA LEU A 63 -5.07 -1.57 -17.69
C LEU A 63 -5.58 -1.27 -16.28
N CYS A 64 -4.66 -0.95 -15.36
CA CYS A 64 -4.96 -0.55 -13.99
C CYS A 64 -4.81 0.96 -13.83
N ALA A 65 -5.75 1.62 -13.15
CA ALA A 65 -5.58 3.00 -12.69
C ALA A 65 -4.86 3.02 -11.35
N VAL A 66 -3.78 3.77 -11.22
CA VAL A 66 -3.10 4.06 -9.96
C VAL A 66 -3.52 5.44 -9.50
N ILE A 67 -4.34 5.54 -8.46
CA ILE A 67 -5.06 6.78 -8.11
C ILE A 67 -4.68 7.26 -6.71
N THR A 68 -4.34 8.55 -6.60
CA THR A 68 -4.00 9.24 -5.35
C THR A 68 -4.62 10.63 -5.28
N ASP A 69 -4.76 11.17 -4.06
CA ASP A 69 -4.96 12.61 -3.82
C ASP A 69 -3.69 13.30 -3.31
N GLY A 70 -2.61 12.54 -3.14
CA GLY A 70 -1.31 13.06 -2.69
C GLY A 70 -1.25 13.43 -1.21
N SER A 71 -2.20 12.98 -0.40
CA SER A 71 -2.34 13.40 1.00
C SER A 71 -1.52 12.60 2.02
N ALA A 72 -0.88 11.49 1.60
CA ALA A 72 -0.05 10.66 2.48
C ALA A 72 1.13 10.02 1.74
N VAL A 73 1.85 10.82 0.94
CA VAL A 73 2.91 10.34 0.04
C VAL A 73 4.15 9.93 0.83
N LEU A 74 4.50 8.63 0.81
CA LEU A 74 5.67 8.07 1.50
C LEU A 74 5.75 8.57 2.96
N GLY A 75 6.90 8.99 3.44
CA GLY A 75 7.07 9.66 4.74
C GLY A 75 6.96 11.19 4.67
N LEU A 76 6.57 11.77 3.53
CA LEU A 76 6.52 13.21 3.30
C LEU A 76 5.19 13.85 3.74
N GLY A 77 4.13 13.04 3.89
CA GLY A 77 2.79 13.50 4.27
C GLY A 77 2.00 14.08 3.10
N ASP A 78 1.23 15.14 3.37
CA ASP A 78 0.39 15.81 2.37
C ASP A 78 1.25 16.80 1.54
N ILE A 79 1.69 16.33 0.38
CA ILE A 79 2.47 17.12 -0.57
C ILE A 79 1.69 17.48 -1.84
N GLY A 80 0.43 17.04 -1.91
CA GLY A 80 -0.47 17.29 -3.02
C GLY A 80 -0.29 16.37 -4.24
N PRO A 81 -1.26 16.38 -5.14
CA PRO A 81 -1.33 15.43 -6.25
C PRO A 81 -0.19 15.59 -7.28
N GLU A 82 0.22 16.81 -7.60
CA GLU A 82 1.29 17.04 -8.57
C GLU A 82 2.64 16.51 -8.06
N ALA A 83 2.94 16.74 -6.77
CA ALA A 83 4.20 16.26 -6.16
C ALA A 83 4.19 14.74 -5.90
N GLY A 84 3.00 14.10 -5.82
CA GLY A 84 2.85 12.65 -5.73
C GLY A 84 3.09 11.90 -7.04
N MET A 85 3.03 12.58 -8.20
CA MET A 85 3.14 11.93 -9.53
C MET A 85 4.38 11.05 -9.69
N PRO A 86 5.60 11.44 -9.28
CA PRO A 86 6.77 10.56 -9.42
C PRO A 86 6.63 9.21 -8.72
N VAL A 87 5.92 9.16 -7.58
CA VAL A 87 5.65 7.91 -6.87
C VAL A 87 4.64 7.06 -7.64
N MET A 88 3.57 7.68 -8.14
CA MET A 88 2.53 7.01 -8.92
C MET A 88 3.08 6.42 -10.22
N GLU A 89 3.94 7.14 -10.95
CA GLU A 89 4.66 6.60 -12.10
C GLU A 89 5.57 5.43 -11.70
N GLY A 90 6.27 5.54 -10.59
CA GLY A 90 7.06 4.44 -10.03
C GLY A 90 6.22 3.19 -9.80
N LYS A 91 5.03 3.34 -9.21
CA LYS A 91 4.08 2.25 -9.03
C LYS A 91 3.67 1.63 -10.37
N CYS A 92 3.40 2.43 -11.40
CA CYS A 92 3.08 1.93 -12.75
C CYS A 92 4.22 1.10 -13.37
N VAL A 93 5.47 1.53 -13.18
CA VAL A 93 6.66 0.76 -13.62
C VAL A 93 6.70 -0.61 -12.94
N LEU A 94 6.42 -0.68 -11.62
CA LEU A 94 6.40 -1.95 -10.88
C LEU A 94 5.28 -2.88 -11.36
N PHE A 95 4.07 -2.36 -11.62
CA PHE A 95 2.99 -3.12 -12.24
C PHE A 95 3.42 -3.77 -13.55
N LYS A 96 4.09 -3.00 -14.39
CA LYS A 96 4.58 -3.49 -15.69
C LYS A 96 5.69 -4.52 -15.53
N ALA A 97 6.71 -4.20 -14.73
CA ALA A 97 7.92 -5.03 -14.60
C ALA A 97 7.62 -6.39 -13.96
N PHE A 98 6.79 -6.44 -12.93
CA PHE A 98 6.55 -7.65 -12.13
C PHE A 98 5.23 -8.37 -12.45
N GLY A 99 4.20 -7.63 -12.88
CA GLY A 99 2.89 -8.20 -13.19
C GLY A 99 2.57 -8.29 -14.68
N GLY A 100 3.33 -7.62 -15.55
CA GLY A 100 2.98 -7.47 -16.97
C GLY A 100 1.70 -6.66 -17.19
N VAL A 101 1.21 -5.98 -16.13
CA VAL A 101 0.01 -5.14 -16.15
C VAL A 101 0.41 -3.74 -16.61
N ASP A 102 -0.33 -3.16 -17.54
CA ASP A 102 -0.20 -1.75 -17.87
C ASP A 102 -0.92 -0.94 -16.80
N ALA A 103 -0.30 0.13 -16.33
CA ALA A 103 -0.90 0.98 -15.32
C ALA A 103 -0.74 2.46 -15.72
N PHE A 104 -1.74 3.26 -15.33
CA PHE A 104 -1.77 4.68 -15.63
C PHE A 104 -2.00 5.50 -14.34
N PRO A 105 -1.15 6.52 -14.05
CA PRO A 105 -1.26 7.32 -12.85
C PRO A 105 -2.33 8.40 -13.00
N LEU A 106 -3.16 8.57 -11.98
CA LEU A 106 -4.20 9.58 -11.90
C LEU A 106 -4.12 10.29 -10.54
N CYS A 107 -3.83 11.58 -10.56
CA CYS A 107 -3.74 12.39 -9.35
C CYS A 107 -4.96 13.31 -9.27
N VAL A 108 -5.81 13.11 -8.27
CA VAL A 108 -7.09 13.79 -8.10
C VAL A 108 -6.94 14.92 -7.08
N LYS A 109 -7.15 16.17 -7.51
CA LYS A 109 -6.98 17.35 -6.66
C LYS A 109 -8.22 17.63 -5.81
N THR A 110 -8.45 16.76 -4.80
CA THR A 110 -9.51 16.97 -3.81
C THR A 110 -9.24 16.19 -2.55
N HIS A 111 -9.63 16.76 -1.39
CA HIS A 111 -9.67 16.06 -0.10
C HIS A 111 -11.12 15.70 0.30
N ASP A 112 -12.09 16.05 -0.51
CA ASP A 112 -13.48 15.66 -0.32
C ASP A 112 -13.70 14.23 -0.81
N VAL A 113 -14.22 13.38 0.08
CA VAL A 113 -14.42 11.94 -0.19
C VAL A 113 -15.42 11.72 -1.32
N ASP A 114 -16.53 12.42 -1.32
CA ASP A 114 -17.59 12.21 -2.30
C ASP A 114 -17.18 12.72 -3.68
N ALA A 115 -16.47 13.85 -3.75
CA ALA A 115 -15.89 14.36 -4.98
C ALA A 115 -14.85 13.40 -5.56
N PHE A 116 -13.98 12.82 -4.71
CA PHE A 116 -13.00 11.83 -5.12
C PHE A 116 -13.67 10.56 -5.68
N VAL A 117 -14.60 9.99 -4.90
CA VAL A 117 -15.34 8.78 -5.28
C VAL A 117 -16.08 9.01 -6.60
N ARG A 118 -16.79 10.14 -6.73
CA ARG A 118 -17.50 10.48 -7.97
C ARG A 118 -16.57 10.59 -9.18
N ALA A 119 -15.42 11.26 -9.03
CA ALA A 119 -14.44 11.39 -10.11
C ALA A 119 -13.95 10.02 -10.58
N VAL A 120 -13.58 9.15 -9.62
CA VAL A 120 -13.05 7.81 -9.92
C VAL A 120 -14.11 6.90 -10.53
N THR A 121 -15.35 6.90 -9.99
CA THR A 121 -16.45 6.11 -10.52
C THR A 121 -16.76 6.47 -11.97
N LEU A 122 -16.76 7.76 -12.32
CA LEU A 122 -17.06 8.23 -13.69
C LEU A 122 -16.03 7.78 -14.73
N ILE A 123 -14.79 7.49 -14.35
CA ILE A 123 -13.74 7.03 -15.27
C ILE A 123 -13.46 5.53 -15.17
N SER A 124 -14.05 4.83 -14.22
CA SER A 124 -13.73 3.43 -13.88
C SER A 124 -13.90 2.47 -15.08
N ASP A 125 -14.86 2.74 -15.97
CA ASP A 125 -15.11 1.91 -17.14
C ASP A 125 -13.98 1.92 -18.18
N SER A 126 -13.00 2.80 -18.04
CA SER A 126 -11.79 2.80 -18.88
C SER A 126 -10.74 1.79 -18.44
N PHE A 127 -10.89 1.18 -17.26
CA PHE A 127 -9.89 0.33 -16.62
C PHE A 127 -10.42 -1.07 -16.29
N GLY A 128 -9.50 -1.99 -16.09
CA GLY A 128 -9.78 -3.33 -15.58
C GLY A 128 -9.66 -3.46 -14.07
N GLY A 129 -9.05 -2.46 -13.40
CA GLY A 129 -8.90 -2.41 -11.95
C GLY A 129 -8.37 -1.06 -11.48
N ILE A 130 -8.51 -0.80 -10.18
CA ILE A 130 -8.10 0.45 -9.51
C ILE A 130 -7.21 0.11 -8.32
N ASN A 131 -6.01 0.66 -8.31
CA ASN A 131 -5.11 0.70 -7.16
C ASN A 131 -5.15 2.09 -6.52
N LEU A 132 -5.65 2.19 -5.30
CA LEU A 132 -5.61 3.43 -4.50
C LEU A 132 -4.27 3.50 -3.79
N GLU A 133 -3.63 4.66 -3.83
CA GLU A 133 -2.28 4.87 -3.34
C GLU A 133 -2.14 6.18 -2.58
N ASP A 134 -1.38 6.17 -1.47
CA ASP A 134 -0.96 7.38 -0.75
C ASP A 134 -2.11 8.34 -0.36
N ILE A 135 -3.25 7.80 0.03
CA ILE A 135 -4.41 8.56 0.53
C ILE A 135 -4.44 8.51 2.05
N ALA A 136 -4.54 9.68 2.69
CA ALA A 136 -4.50 9.78 4.14
C ALA A 136 -5.68 9.09 4.85
N ALA A 137 -5.37 8.35 5.93
CA ALA A 137 -6.38 7.85 6.84
C ALA A 137 -7.03 9.01 7.63
N PRO A 138 -8.33 8.93 8.00
CA PRO A 138 -9.23 7.78 7.80
C PRO A 138 -9.97 7.78 6.44
N ARG A 139 -9.79 8.83 5.61
CA ARG A 139 -10.52 8.99 4.33
C ARG A 139 -10.30 7.83 3.36
N CYS A 140 -9.09 7.27 3.30
CA CYS A 140 -8.78 6.16 2.42
C CYS A 140 -9.72 4.95 2.61
N PHE A 141 -10.13 4.65 3.85
CA PHE A 141 -11.05 3.54 4.13
C PHE A 141 -12.47 3.80 3.63
N GLU A 142 -12.94 5.04 3.79
CA GLU A 142 -14.24 5.44 3.29
C GLU A 142 -14.27 5.46 1.77
N ILE A 143 -13.25 6.00 1.14
CA ILE A 143 -13.07 6.02 -0.32
C ILE A 143 -13.06 4.59 -0.87
N GLU A 144 -12.23 3.70 -0.32
CA GLU A 144 -12.14 2.31 -0.79
C GLU A 144 -13.49 1.60 -0.65
N ARG A 145 -14.17 1.75 0.49
CA ARG A 145 -15.47 1.14 0.74
C ARG A 145 -16.53 1.60 -0.26
N LYS A 146 -16.62 2.92 -0.52
CA LYS A 146 -17.57 3.50 -1.48
C LYS A 146 -17.27 3.03 -2.90
N LEU A 147 -16.02 3.09 -3.33
CA LEU A 147 -15.62 2.64 -4.67
C LEU A 147 -15.86 1.16 -4.90
N LYS A 148 -15.67 0.29 -3.90
CA LYS A 148 -16.03 -1.14 -3.99
C LYS A 148 -17.53 -1.38 -4.17
N GLN A 149 -18.38 -0.45 -3.74
CA GLN A 149 -19.83 -0.53 -3.92
C GLN A 149 -20.28 0.04 -5.28
N GLU A 150 -19.60 1.07 -5.76
CA GLU A 150 -20.01 1.83 -6.95
C GLU A 150 -19.34 1.34 -8.25
N CYS A 151 -18.11 0.82 -8.18
CA CYS A 151 -17.37 0.33 -9.35
C CYS A 151 -17.65 -1.15 -9.63
N GLN A 152 -17.73 -1.51 -10.91
CA GLN A 152 -17.89 -2.91 -11.37
C GLN A 152 -16.54 -3.64 -11.57
N ILE A 153 -15.42 -2.99 -11.26
CA ILE A 153 -14.06 -3.50 -11.38
C ILE A 153 -13.41 -3.62 -10.01
N PRO A 154 -12.40 -4.48 -9.82
CA PRO A 154 -11.66 -4.58 -8.56
C PRO A 154 -11.07 -3.25 -8.12
N VAL A 155 -11.29 -2.90 -6.85
CA VAL A 155 -10.68 -1.76 -6.18
C VAL A 155 -9.86 -2.26 -4.99
N PHE A 156 -8.61 -1.88 -4.92
CA PHE A 156 -7.65 -2.33 -3.94
C PHE A 156 -6.86 -1.16 -3.36
N HIS A 157 -6.63 -1.16 -2.06
CA HIS A 157 -5.72 -0.23 -1.39
C HIS A 157 -4.49 -1.00 -0.95
N ASP A 158 -3.31 -0.50 -1.33
CA ASP A 158 -2.06 -1.24 -1.27
C ASP A 158 -1.35 -1.10 0.08
N ASP A 159 -1.38 -2.14 0.94
CA ASP A 159 -0.44 -2.28 2.09
C ASP A 159 -0.61 -3.60 2.87
N GLN A 160 -0.15 -4.80 2.37
CA GLN A 160 -0.14 -6.02 3.22
C GLN A 160 0.74 -7.18 2.70
N HIS A 161 1.41 -7.93 3.55
CA HIS A 161 1.87 -9.33 3.60
C HIS A 161 3.37 -9.57 3.88
N GLY A 162 3.71 -10.23 5.02
CA GLY A 162 5.11 -10.64 5.36
C GLY A 162 5.26 -11.52 6.62
N LEU A 163 4.36 -11.39 7.60
CA LEU A 163 4.56 -11.93 8.96
C LEU A 163 4.47 -13.46 9.07
N SER A 164 3.59 -14.11 8.30
CA SER A 164 3.35 -15.58 8.45
C SER A 164 4.59 -16.43 8.19
N ASN A 165 5.49 -16.01 7.31
CA ASN A 165 6.72 -16.73 7.02
C ASN A 165 7.76 -16.57 8.13
N ALA A 166 7.88 -15.37 8.71
CA ALA A 166 8.80 -15.11 9.82
C ALA A 166 8.47 -15.98 11.05
N LEU A 167 7.18 -16.13 11.39
CA LEU A 167 6.76 -16.98 12.49
C LEU A 167 7.16 -18.45 12.33
N LYS A 168 7.09 -18.99 11.10
CA LYS A 168 7.51 -20.36 10.81
C LYS A 168 9.00 -20.56 11.06
N VAL A 169 9.84 -19.58 10.71
CA VAL A 169 11.29 -19.63 10.90
C VAL A 169 11.65 -19.69 12.38
N VAL A 170 10.98 -18.92 13.24
CA VAL A 170 11.25 -18.88 14.69
C VAL A 170 10.41 -19.90 15.50
N GLY A 171 9.55 -20.68 14.83
CA GLY A 171 8.73 -21.70 15.49
C GLY A 171 7.66 -21.15 16.44
N LYS A 172 7.22 -19.89 16.27
CA LYS A 172 6.20 -19.26 17.11
C LYS A 172 4.79 -19.45 16.55
N ASN A 173 3.81 -19.59 17.47
CA ASN A 173 2.41 -19.77 17.10
C ASN A 173 1.69 -18.43 17.03
N ARG A 174 1.00 -18.17 15.91
CA ARG A 174 0.22 -16.96 15.66
C ARG A 174 -0.87 -16.65 16.71
N GLU A 175 -1.40 -17.67 17.37
CA GLU A 175 -2.46 -17.51 18.38
C GLU A 175 -1.93 -16.97 19.72
N THR A 176 -0.65 -17.20 20.02
CA THR A 176 -0.03 -16.85 21.29
C THR A 176 0.96 -15.70 21.23
N VAL A 177 1.52 -15.40 20.05
CA VAL A 177 2.49 -14.31 19.89
C VAL A 177 1.88 -12.95 20.23
N LYS A 178 2.64 -12.12 20.94
CA LYS A 178 2.33 -10.73 21.21
C LYS A 178 2.86 -9.86 20.10
N VAL A 179 1.97 -9.19 19.38
CA VAL A 179 2.29 -8.30 18.25
C VAL A 179 2.05 -6.85 18.67
N VAL A 180 3.07 -6.03 18.51
CA VAL A 180 2.97 -4.57 18.70
C VAL A 180 3.08 -3.89 17.35
N ILE A 181 2.08 -3.08 16.98
CA ILE A 181 2.04 -2.31 15.75
C ILE A 181 2.21 -0.82 16.09
N SER A 182 3.30 -0.21 15.65
CA SER A 182 3.55 1.22 15.78
C SER A 182 3.05 1.96 14.55
N GLY A 183 2.02 2.76 14.74
CA GLY A 183 1.27 3.47 13.73
C GLY A 183 -0.23 3.24 13.84
N ALA A 184 -1.01 4.19 13.33
CA ALA A 184 -2.48 4.09 13.26
C ALA A 184 -3.02 4.73 11.97
N GLY A 185 -2.19 4.76 10.93
CA GLY A 185 -2.55 5.13 9.57
C GLY A 185 -3.12 3.95 8.78
N ALA A 186 -3.33 4.15 7.46
CA ALA A 186 -3.92 3.15 6.57
C ALA A 186 -3.20 1.79 6.63
N ALA A 187 -1.87 1.79 6.50
CA ALA A 187 -1.06 0.57 6.55
C ALA A 187 -1.25 -0.20 7.88
N ALA A 188 -1.12 0.49 9.02
CA ALA A 188 -1.24 -0.14 10.34
C ALA A 188 -2.63 -0.78 10.56
N VAL A 189 -3.69 -0.06 10.16
CA VAL A 189 -5.09 -0.55 10.24
C VAL A 189 -5.29 -1.77 9.37
N SER A 190 -4.82 -1.73 8.14
CA SER A 190 -4.94 -2.84 7.19
C SER A 190 -4.17 -4.06 7.67
N ILE A 191 -2.94 -3.88 8.18
CA ILE A 191 -2.13 -4.95 8.76
C ILE A 191 -2.83 -5.56 9.98
N ALA A 192 -3.37 -4.75 10.89
CA ALA A 192 -4.07 -5.25 12.07
C ALA A 192 -5.29 -6.10 11.69
N ARG A 193 -6.13 -5.63 10.77
CA ARG A 193 -7.30 -6.37 10.27
C ARG A 193 -6.90 -7.70 9.60
N LEU A 194 -5.84 -7.69 8.79
CA LEU A 194 -5.35 -8.90 8.15
C LEU A 194 -4.84 -9.91 9.18
N LEU A 195 -4.05 -9.47 10.16
CA LEU A 195 -3.53 -10.34 11.20
C LEU A 195 -4.67 -10.94 12.04
N LEU A 196 -5.69 -10.15 12.40
CA LEU A 196 -6.89 -10.64 13.07
C LEU A 196 -7.61 -11.71 12.23
N SER A 197 -7.81 -11.46 10.93
CA SER A 197 -8.43 -12.44 10.02
C SER A 197 -7.58 -13.70 9.82
N ALA A 198 -6.26 -13.58 9.92
CA ALA A 198 -5.31 -14.70 9.89
C ALA A 198 -5.21 -15.47 11.22
N GLY A 199 -5.98 -15.07 12.26
CA GLY A 199 -6.06 -15.79 13.54
C GLY A 199 -5.09 -15.31 14.61
N PHE A 200 -4.41 -14.17 14.43
CA PHE A 200 -3.65 -13.53 15.52
C PHE A 200 -4.61 -12.99 16.58
N ARG A 201 -4.30 -13.17 17.86
CA ARG A 201 -5.20 -12.80 18.97
C ARG A 201 -4.65 -11.65 19.82
N ASN A 202 -3.34 -11.57 20.01
CA ASN A 202 -2.70 -10.64 20.93
C ASN A 202 -2.02 -9.51 20.15
N ILE A 203 -2.82 -8.59 19.61
CA ILE A 203 -2.34 -7.43 18.86
C ILE A 203 -2.57 -6.19 19.71
N THR A 204 -1.53 -5.37 19.90
CA THR A 204 -1.63 -4.05 20.49
C THR A 204 -1.12 -3.01 19.50
N MET A 205 -1.96 -2.02 19.19
CA MET A 205 -1.57 -0.89 18.36
C MET A 205 -1.20 0.30 19.22
N CYS A 206 -0.28 1.14 18.73
CA CYS A 206 0.02 2.41 19.36
C CYS A 206 0.17 3.54 18.33
N ASP A 207 -0.12 4.75 18.81
CA ASP A 207 0.15 5.99 18.08
C ASP A 207 1.10 6.89 18.91
N ARG A 208 1.26 8.16 18.51
CA ARG A 208 2.15 9.11 19.19
C ARG A 208 1.82 9.32 20.68
N LYS A 209 0.61 9.01 21.11
CA LYS A 209 0.16 9.14 22.51
C LYS A 209 0.24 7.83 23.30
N GLY A 210 0.77 6.76 22.69
CA GLY A 210 0.88 5.43 23.29
C GLY A 210 -0.17 4.43 22.82
N ALA A 211 -0.44 3.44 23.67
CA ALA A 211 -1.35 2.33 23.36
C ALA A 211 -2.75 2.79 22.95
N ILE A 212 -3.31 2.12 21.96
CA ILE A 212 -4.73 2.25 21.57
C ILE A 212 -5.52 1.18 22.30
N TYR A 213 -6.56 1.58 23.04
CA TYR A 213 -7.42 0.68 23.83
C TYR A 213 -8.84 1.23 23.90
N ALA A 214 -9.81 0.36 24.10
CA ALA A 214 -11.23 0.72 24.22
C ALA A 214 -11.50 1.65 25.42
N GLY A 215 -12.09 2.80 25.15
CA GLY A 215 -12.32 3.85 26.14
C GLY A 215 -11.19 4.86 26.31
N ARG A 216 -10.15 4.85 25.46
CA ARG A 216 -9.18 5.94 25.38
C ARG A 216 -9.85 7.17 24.75
N GLU A 217 -9.68 8.32 25.34
CA GLU A 217 -10.12 9.61 24.79
C GLU A 217 -9.34 9.94 23.50
N ASP A 218 -9.89 10.81 22.64
CA ASP A 218 -9.29 11.34 21.43
C ASP A 218 -9.00 10.32 20.29
N LEU A 219 -9.69 9.20 20.24
CA LEU A 219 -9.66 8.29 19.10
C LEU A 219 -10.58 8.81 17.98
N ASN A 220 -10.15 8.60 16.74
CA ASN A 220 -11.07 8.72 15.60
C ASN A 220 -11.83 7.39 15.42
N TRP A 221 -12.90 7.41 14.63
CA TRP A 221 -13.81 6.28 14.45
C TRP A 221 -13.11 4.95 14.09
N ILE A 222 -12.04 4.97 13.27
CA ILE A 222 -11.32 3.76 12.89
C ILE A 222 -10.45 3.20 14.02
N LYS A 223 -9.88 4.09 14.84
CA LYS A 223 -9.13 3.68 16.04
C LYS A 223 -10.06 3.15 17.13
N GLU A 224 -11.27 3.71 17.25
CA GLU A 224 -12.32 3.18 18.15
C GLU A 224 -12.71 1.76 17.73
N GLU A 225 -13.02 1.54 16.45
CA GLU A 225 -13.33 0.20 15.91
C GLU A 225 -12.21 -0.80 16.21
N LEU A 226 -10.94 -0.42 15.97
CA LEU A 226 -9.81 -1.30 16.22
C LEU A 226 -9.55 -1.54 17.71
N ALA A 227 -9.80 -0.54 18.57
CA ALA A 227 -9.64 -0.68 20.01
C ALA A 227 -10.60 -1.73 20.61
N GLU A 228 -11.72 -2.01 19.97
CA GLU A 228 -12.67 -3.05 20.41
C GLU A 228 -12.18 -4.48 20.06
N VAL A 229 -11.34 -4.64 19.05
CA VAL A 229 -10.90 -5.94 18.55
C VAL A 229 -9.39 -6.20 18.74
N THR A 230 -8.63 -5.18 19.16
CA THR A 230 -7.22 -5.27 19.54
C THR A 230 -7.05 -4.87 21.00
N ASN A 231 -5.88 -5.17 21.58
CA ASN A 231 -5.56 -4.81 22.98
C ASN A 231 -6.71 -5.11 23.96
N THR A 232 -7.24 -6.32 23.89
CA THR A 232 -8.40 -6.77 24.70
C THR A 232 -8.15 -6.66 26.21
N GLU A 233 -6.89 -6.69 26.65
CA GLU A 233 -6.48 -6.51 28.04
C GLU A 233 -6.40 -5.03 28.46
N LYS A 234 -6.67 -4.09 27.52
CA LYS A 234 -6.60 -2.64 27.73
C LYS A 234 -5.26 -2.17 28.32
N ILE A 235 -4.17 -2.76 27.85
CA ILE A 235 -2.80 -2.39 28.23
C ILE A 235 -2.58 -0.91 27.86
N LYS A 236 -2.08 -0.14 28.82
CA LYS A 236 -1.76 1.27 28.67
C LYS A 236 -0.23 1.43 28.71
N GLY A 237 0.27 2.51 28.14
CA GLY A 237 1.70 2.83 28.18
C GLY A 237 2.24 3.38 26.86
N SER A 238 3.51 3.70 26.88
CA SER A 238 4.29 4.13 25.72
C SER A 238 4.66 2.94 24.84
N LEU A 239 5.22 3.22 23.66
CA LEU A 239 5.75 2.17 22.79
C LEU A 239 6.80 1.29 23.52
N ALA A 240 7.66 1.90 24.34
CA ALA A 240 8.67 1.17 25.10
C ALA A 240 8.04 0.18 26.09
N ASP A 241 6.97 0.57 26.78
CA ASP A 241 6.25 -0.30 27.72
C ASP A 241 5.59 -1.49 27.00
N LEU A 242 5.05 -1.25 25.79
CA LEU A 242 4.38 -2.29 24.98
C LEU A 242 5.37 -3.32 24.43
N LEU A 243 6.62 -2.94 24.19
CA LEU A 243 7.65 -3.84 23.67
C LEU A 243 8.16 -4.83 24.72
N VAL A 244 7.95 -4.56 26.01
CA VAL A 244 8.34 -5.50 27.06
C VAL A 244 7.58 -6.83 26.90
N GLY A 245 8.33 -7.89 26.60
CA GLY A 245 7.76 -9.22 26.38
C GLY A 245 6.94 -9.34 25.08
N ALA A 246 7.10 -8.44 24.12
CA ALA A 246 6.53 -8.60 22.78
C ALA A 246 7.37 -9.59 21.95
N ASP A 247 6.70 -10.35 21.08
CA ASP A 247 7.35 -11.27 20.15
C ASP A 247 7.62 -10.63 18.78
N VAL A 248 6.74 -9.74 18.38
CA VAL A 248 6.75 -9.11 17.05
C VAL A 248 6.54 -7.61 17.18
N PHE A 249 7.40 -6.86 16.53
CA PHE A 249 7.21 -5.42 16.30
C PHE A 249 6.96 -5.17 14.81
N ILE A 250 5.94 -4.38 14.49
CA ILE A 250 5.65 -3.90 13.14
C ILE A 250 5.60 -2.37 13.18
N GLY A 251 6.59 -1.73 12.58
CA GLY A 251 6.68 -0.29 12.44
C GLY A 251 6.20 0.17 11.07
N VAL A 252 5.21 1.04 11.05
CA VAL A 252 4.65 1.68 9.85
C VAL A 252 4.32 3.15 10.15
N SER A 253 5.24 3.85 10.80
CA SER A 253 4.95 5.19 11.31
C SER A 253 6.08 6.20 11.04
N ALA A 254 7.11 6.24 11.84
CA ALA A 254 8.17 7.26 11.76
C ALA A 254 9.56 6.67 12.04
N PRO A 255 10.62 7.27 11.48
CA PRO A 255 11.98 6.77 11.66
C PRO A 255 12.46 6.86 13.11
N GLY A 256 13.36 5.93 13.50
CA GLY A 256 14.10 5.99 14.76
C GLY A 256 13.26 5.86 16.04
N LEU A 257 12.09 5.23 15.97
CA LEU A 257 11.16 5.12 17.11
C LEU A 257 11.55 4.08 18.14
N ILE A 258 12.27 3.03 17.73
CA ILE A 258 12.72 2.00 18.67
C ILE A 258 14.24 1.95 18.74
N THR A 259 14.74 1.61 19.92
CA THR A 259 16.17 1.52 20.20
C THR A 259 16.59 0.10 20.47
N LYS A 260 17.88 -0.15 20.41
CA LYS A 260 18.49 -1.43 20.76
C LYS A 260 18.08 -1.90 22.17
N GLU A 261 17.98 -0.98 23.13
CA GLU A 261 17.58 -1.26 24.49
C GLU A 261 16.13 -1.72 24.55
N MET A 262 15.24 -1.09 23.79
CA MET A 262 13.83 -1.51 23.69
C MET A 262 13.71 -2.91 23.06
N VAL A 263 14.49 -3.22 22.03
CA VAL A 263 14.53 -4.57 21.44
C VAL A 263 14.96 -5.63 22.45
N ARG A 264 15.91 -5.31 23.35
CA ARG A 264 16.35 -6.23 24.42
C ARG A 264 15.27 -6.59 25.42
N THR A 265 14.22 -5.78 25.55
CA THR A 265 13.10 -6.07 26.45
C THR A 265 12.05 -7.01 25.83
N MET A 266 12.15 -7.27 24.52
CA MET A 266 11.27 -8.19 23.82
C MET A 266 11.57 -9.66 24.19
N ASN A 267 10.66 -10.53 23.82
CA ASN A 267 10.85 -11.97 24.01
C ASN A 267 12.01 -12.49 23.15
N LYS A 268 12.56 -13.63 23.58
CA LYS A 268 13.54 -14.38 22.79
C LYS A 268 13.04 -14.63 21.37
N ASP A 269 13.94 -14.60 20.40
CA ASP A 269 13.65 -14.78 18.99
C ASP A 269 12.64 -13.74 18.46
N ALA A 270 12.83 -12.49 18.86
CA ALA A 270 11.99 -11.36 18.42
C ALA A 270 12.06 -11.13 16.91
N ILE A 271 10.92 -10.74 16.35
CA ILE A 271 10.76 -10.38 14.93
C ILE A 271 10.53 -8.89 14.83
N ILE A 272 11.33 -8.20 14.02
CA ILE A 272 11.24 -6.75 13.80
C ILE A 272 10.94 -6.46 12.32
N PHE A 273 9.82 -5.83 12.05
CA PHE A 273 9.46 -5.29 10.74
C PHE A 273 9.45 -3.76 10.85
N ALA A 274 10.54 -3.14 10.42
CA ALA A 274 10.74 -1.69 10.46
C ALA A 274 10.51 -1.11 9.06
N CYS A 275 9.25 -0.80 8.74
CA CYS A 275 8.79 -0.51 7.37
C CYS A 275 8.69 0.98 7.05
N ALA A 276 9.01 1.91 7.97
CA ALA A 276 9.03 3.34 7.67
C ALA A 276 10.04 3.66 6.56
N ASN A 277 9.65 4.55 5.66
CA ASN A 277 10.45 5.01 4.53
C ASN A 277 10.63 6.54 4.57
N PRO A 278 11.79 7.09 4.16
CA PRO A 278 12.98 6.38 3.66
C PRO A 278 13.89 5.80 4.76
N THR A 279 13.68 6.16 6.01
CA THR A 279 14.46 5.71 7.16
C THR A 279 13.58 4.81 8.04
N PRO A 280 14.03 3.58 8.39
CA PRO A 280 13.25 2.66 9.21
C PRO A 280 13.14 3.12 10.68
N GLU A 281 12.23 2.53 11.43
CA GLU A 281 12.07 2.75 12.88
C GLU A 281 13.30 2.34 13.68
N ILE A 282 14.09 1.39 13.18
CA ILE A 282 15.41 0.99 13.67
C ILE A 282 16.18 0.39 12.49
N PHE A 283 17.48 0.62 12.44
CA PHE A 283 18.33 -0.04 11.47
C PHE A 283 18.57 -1.52 11.81
N PRO A 284 18.68 -2.40 10.78
CA PRO A 284 18.86 -3.84 11.01
C PRO A 284 20.01 -4.19 11.94
N GLU A 285 21.15 -3.52 11.84
CA GLU A 285 22.33 -3.77 12.65
C GLU A 285 22.05 -3.51 14.14
N GLU A 286 21.30 -2.44 14.44
CA GLU A 286 20.93 -2.09 15.82
C GLU A 286 19.89 -3.07 16.38
N ALA A 287 18.91 -3.48 15.56
CA ALA A 287 17.91 -4.44 15.96
C ALA A 287 18.53 -5.82 16.25
N ILE A 288 19.43 -6.30 15.39
CA ILE A 288 20.19 -7.56 15.60
C ILE A 288 21.06 -7.44 16.87
N ALA A 289 21.76 -6.32 17.06
CA ALA A 289 22.55 -6.07 18.25
C ALA A 289 21.68 -5.95 19.55
N GLY A 290 20.39 -5.69 19.40
CA GLY A 290 19.37 -5.75 20.45
C GLY A 290 18.88 -7.17 20.76
N GLY A 291 19.18 -8.17 19.91
CA GLY A 291 18.77 -9.56 20.09
C GLY A 291 17.60 -9.99 19.21
N ALA A 292 17.22 -9.19 18.21
CA ALA A 292 16.23 -9.60 17.22
C ALA A 292 16.75 -10.78 16.37
N CYS A 293 15.92 -11.80 16.18
CA CYS A 293 16.24 -12.98 15.37
C CYS A 293 15.97 -12.71 13.88
N ILE A 294 14.85 -12.05 13.58
CA ILE A 294 14.47 -11.68 12.22
C ILE A 294 14.25 -10.17 12.16
N VAL A 295 14.94 -9.54 11.22
CA VAL A 295 14.76 -8.11 10.94
C VAL A 295 14.47 -7.94 9.46
N ALA A 296 13.43 -7.16 9.14
CA ALA A 296 13.09 -6.80 7.77
C ALA A 296 12.73 -5.31 7.69
N THR A 297 12.96 -4.71 6.53
CA THR A 297 12.69 -3.29 6.27
C THR A 297 11.94 -3.10 4.96
N GLY A 298 11.37 -1.92 4.73
CA GLY A 298 10.78 -1.54 3.44
C GLY A 298 11.82 -1.25 2.35
N ARG A 299 13.12 -1.23 2.67
CA ARG A 299 14.21 -0.82 1.79
C ARG A 299 14.79 -2.01 1.01
N SER A 300 15.10 -1.77 -0.27
CA SER A 300 15.70 -2.78 -1.17
C SER A 300 17.21 -2.96 -0.99
N ASP A 301 17.88 -2.06 -0.27
CA ASP A 301 19.31 -2.11 0.01
C ASP A 301 19.67 -2.91 1.28
N TYR A 302 18.68 -3.51 1.94
CA TYR A 302 18.86 -4.42 3.06
C TYR A 302 18.34 -5.84 2.75
N PRO A 303 18.92 -6.88 3.38
CA PRO A 303 18.34 -8.22 3.36
C PRO A 303 16.90 -8.21 3.92
N ASN A 304 16.08 -9.17 3.50
CA ASN A 304 14.68 -9.30 3.96
C ASN A 304 13.83 -8.04 3.71
N GLN A 305 13.80 -7.59 2.47
CA GLN A 305 12.90 -6.50 2.08
C GLN A 305 11.44 -6.94 2.24
N ILE A 306 10.63 -6.12 2.94
CA ILE A 306 9.18 -6.20 2.97
C ILE A 306 8.63 -4.94 2.34
N ASN A 307 8.12 -5.07 1.13
CA ASN A 307 7.49 -3.99 0.38
C ASN A 307 6.25 -4.54 -0.33
N ASN A 308 5.23 -3.72 -0.46
CA ASN A 308 3.98 -4.08 -1.14
C ASN A 308 4.18 -4.49 -2.61
N VAL A 309 5.31 -4.14 -3.23
CA VAL A 309 5.70 -4.63 -4.56
C VAL A 309 5.70 -6.16 -4.68
N LEU A 310 5.81 -6.88 -3.57
CA LEU A 310 5.75 -8.34 -3.55
C LEU A 310 4.32 -8.89 -3.78
N ALA A 311 3.30 -8.07 -3.62
CA ALA A 311 1.89 -8.51 -3.66
C ALA A 311 1.08 -7.89 -4.80
N PHE A 312 1.02 -6.54 -4.90
CA PHE A 312 0.07 -5.86 -5.78
C PHE A 312 0.20 -6.23 -7.28
N PRO A 313 1.39 -6.47 -7.85
CA PRO A 313 1.44 -6.82 -9.27
C PRO A 313 0.76 -8.16 -9.59
N GLY A 314 0.80 -9.11 -8.64
CA GLY A 314 0.14 -10.40 -8.76
C GLY A 314 -1.37 -10.35 -8.50
N ILE A 315 -1.85 -9.40 -7.68
CA ILE A 315 -3.29 -9.25 -7.40
C ILE A 315 -4.05 -8.79 -8.64
N PHE A 316 -3.45 -7.93 -9.46
CA PHE A 316 -4.07 -7.39 -10.66
C PHE A 316 -3.78 -8.21 -11.93
N ARG A 317 -2.98 -9.26 -11.85
CA ARG A 317 -2.72 -10.21 -12.93
C ARG A 317 -3.76 -11.32 -12.97
#